data_30817d46d7b77e9d76fe7487829cdd80
#
_entry.id   30817d46d7b77e9d76fe7487829cdd80
#
_cell.length_a   1.000
_cell.length_b   1.000
_cell.length_c   1.000
_cell.angle_alpha   90.00
_cell.angle_beta   90.00
_cell.angle_gamma   90.00
#
_symmetry.space_group_name_H-M   'P 1'
#
loop_
_entity.id
_entity.type
_entity.pdbx_description
1 polymer ?
#
loop_
_entity_poly.entity_id
_entity_poly.type
_entity_poly.pdbx_seq_one_letter_code
_entity_poly.pdbx_strand_id
1 'polypeptide(L)'
;IIIYFFLSFNVSILNDKYLLFERPSLPENIAFNTIIFLNFILITSFLNFNLNKIVLSYSLYLFILITVYLYKYKNLRNPLKNNLFYLSLLLITSFVIFLEVANNLVIGWDAQKFWIYKTLNFYNGNSITNLSNLPNPWYPYLGSLSWSFFWKVSFIENEYSGRLFYVFLYLTSLLL
;
A
#
# COMPACT_ATOMS: atom_id res chain seq x y z
N ILE A 1 -1.69 2.68 -8.31
CA ILE A 1 -2.99 3.33 -8.52
C ILE A 1 -4.14 2.34 -8.36
N ILE A 2 -4.19 1.21 -9.10
CA ILE A 2 -5.27 0.20 -9.02
C ILE A 2 -5.38 -0.37 -7.60
N ILE A 3 -4.26 -0.69 -6.94
CA ILE A 3 -4.24 -1.21 -5.57
C ILE A 3 -4.76 -0.16 -4.58
N TYR A 4 -4.45 1.10 -4.78
CA TYR A 4 -4.99 2.20 -3.96
C TYR A 4 -6.50 2.34 -4.13
N PHE A 5 -7.00 2.16 -5.34
CA PHE A 5 -8.43 2.15 -5.60
C PHE A 5 -9.12 1.02 -4.82
N PHE A 6 -8.56 -0.18 -4.81
CA PHE A 6 -9.08 -1.31 -4.05
C PHE A 6 -8.96 -1.14 -2.53
N LEU A 7 -7.91 -0.51 -2.05
CA LEU A 7 -7.80 -0.16 -0.63
C LEU A 7 -8.97 0.71 -0.15
N SER A 8 -9.55 1.56 -1.00
CA SER A 8 -10.67 2.40 -0.64
C SER A 8 -12.02 1.69 -0.46
N PHE A 9 -12.17 0.46 -0.97
CA PHE A 9 -13.43 -0.31 -0.86
C PHE A 9 -13.57 -1.12 0.42
N ASN A 10 -12.50 -1.36 1.14
CA ASN A 10 -12.48 -2.28 2.28
C ASN A 10 -13.38 -1.83 3.43
N VAL A 11 -13.36 -0.54 3.72
CA VAL A 11 -14.05 0.02 4.90
C VAL A 11 -15.55 0.06 4.71
N SER A 12 -16.05 0.26 3.50
CA SER A 12 -17.50 0.29 3.28
C SER A 12 -18.18 -1.03 3.67
N ILE A 13 -17.49 -2.17 3.49
CA ILE A 13 -18.01 -3.50 3.86
C ILE A 13 -18.01 -3.69 5.39
N LEU A 14 -16.95 -3.25 6.06
CA LEU A 14 -16.80 -3.38 7.51
C LEU A 14 -17.69 -2.38 8.26
N ASN A 15 -17.81 -1.16 7.73
CA ASN A 15 -18.55 -0.09 8.37
C ASN A 15 -20.06 -0.37 8.49
N ASP A 16 -20.68 -0.91 7.44
CA ASP A 16 -22.11 -1.27 7.47
C ASP A 16 -22.48 -2.29 8.57
N LYS A 17 -21.50 -3.12 8.96
CA LYS A 17 -21.72 -4.16 9.96
C LYS A 17 -21.42 -3.71 11.38
N TYR A 18 -20.49 -2.78 11.58
CA TYR A 18 -19.97 -2.42 12.89
C TYR A 18 -20.19 -0.96 13.28
N LEU A 19 -20.83 -0.15 12.44
CA LEU A 19 -21.15 1.28 12.70
C LEU A 19 -19.95 2.08 13.25
N LEU A 20 -18.73 1.74 12.80
CA LEU A 20 -17.52 2.37 13.30
C LEU A 20 -17.40 3.84 12.88
N PHE A 21 -18.02 4.21 11.75
CA PHE A 21 -18.01 5.57 11.22
C PHE A 21 -19.29 5.88 10.46
N GLU A 22 -19.88 7.05 10.72
CA GLU A 22 -21.02 7.55 9.95
C GLU A 22 -20.56 8.08 8.58
N ARG A 23 -20.39 7.22 7.57
CA ARG A 23 -19.97 7.56 6.22
C ARG A 23 -18.52 8.10 6.14
N PRO A 24 -17.52 7.25 6.29
CA PRO A 24 -16.14 7.67 6.23
C PRO A 24 -15.80 8.37 4.90
N SER A 25 -15.06 9.46 4.98
CA SER A 25 -14.50 10.15 3.82
C SER A 25 -13.51 9.26 3.07
N LEU A 26 -13.18 9.61 1.81
CA LEU A 26 -12.19 8.86 1.05
C LEU A 26 -10.81 8.79 1.75
N PRO A 27 -10.26 9.89 2.30
CA PRO A 27 -9.00 9.84 3.03
C PRO A 27 -9.03 8.91 4.26
N GLU A 28 -10.12 8.95 5.05
CA GLU A 28 -10.29 8.04 6.20
C GLU A 28 -10.33 6.57 5.77
N ASN A 29 -11.03 6.26 4.68
CA ASN A 29 -11.05 4.92 4.09
C ASN A 29 -9.65 4.46 3.69
N ILE A 30 -8.89 5.31 3.01
CA ILE A 30 -7.53 5.01 2.58
C ILE A 30 -6.62 4.80 3.79
N ALA A 31 -6.69 5.68 4.79
CA ALA A 31 -5.89 5.57 6.01
C ALA A 31 -6.15 4.25 6.74
N PHE A 32 -7.42 3.91 6.94
CA PHE A 32 -7.80 2.65 7.59
C PHE A 32 -7.33 1.42 6.81
N ASN A 33 -7.51 1.42 5.49
CA ASN A 33 -7.04 0.32 4.65
C ASN A 33 -5.52 0.19 4.64
N THR A 34 -4.81 1.32 4.75
CA THR A 34 -3.36 1.32 4.89
C THR A 34 -2.93 0.65 6.19
N ILE A 35 -3.64 0.94 7.30
CA ILE A 35 -3.38 0.27 8.58
C ILE A 35 -3.61 -1.24 8.46
N ILE A 36 -4.70 -1.66 7.83
CA ILE A 36 -4.96 -3.09 7.57
C ILE A 36 -3.83 -3.70 6.74
N PHE A 37 -3.43 -3.05 5.66
CA PHE A 37 -2.34 -3.50 4.80
C PHE A 37 -1.02 -3.66 5.57
N LEU A 38 -0.62 -2.64 6.34
CA LEU A 38 0.61 -2.67 7.11
C LEU A 38 0.60 -3.79 8.16
N ASN A 39 -0.51 -3.99 8.85
CA ASN A 39 -0.66 -5.11 9.78
C ASN A 39 -0.63 -6.47 9.07
N PHE A 40 -1.27 -6.58 7.90
CA PHE A 40 -1.26 -7.81 7.12
C PHE A 40 0.16 -8.21 6.70
N ILE A 41 0.93 -7.27 6.11
CA ILE A 41 2.31 -7.57 5.70
C ILE A 41 3.22 -7.82 6.90
N LEU A 42 2.99 -7.17 8.04
CA LEU A 42 3.72 -7.41 9.28
C LEU A 42 3.47 -8.83 9.79
N ILE A 43 2.22 -9.24 9.94
CA ILE A 43 1.84 -10.57 10.43
C ILE A 43 2.39 -11.66 9.48
N THR A 44 2.21 -11.51 8.18
CA THR A 44 2.69 -12.49 7.20
C THR A 44 4.21 -12.56 7.16
N SER A 45 4.91 -11.44 7.41
CA SER A 45 6.36 -11.45 7.54
C SER A 45 6.83 -12.21 8.79
N PHE A 46 6.16 -12.07 9.94
CA PHE A 46 6.44 -12.88 11.14
C PHE A 46 6.21 -14.37 10.93
N LEU A 47 5.28 -14.75 10.05
CA LEU A 47 5.10 -16.12 9.60
C LEU A 47 6.19 -16.57 8.60
N ASN A 48 7.20 -15.75 8.40
CA ASN A 48 8.33 -16.00 7.52
C ASN A 48 7.96 -16.16 6.03
N PHE A 49 6.87 -15.51 5.61
CA PHE A 49 6.50 -15.50 4.20
C PHE A 49 7.48 -14.62 3.43
N ASN A 50 7.88 -15.10 2.26
CA ASN A 50 8.61 -14.27 1.31
C ASN A 50 7.64 -13.32 0.56
N LEU A 51 8.19 -12.29 -0.10
CA LEU A 51 7.39 -11.26 -0.75
C LEU A 51 6.37 -11.83 -1.75
N ASN A 52 6.73 -12.85 -2.53
CA ASN A 52 5.81 -13.44 -3.51
C ASN A 52 4.59 -14.08 -2.83
N LYS A 53 4.79 -14.76 -1.69
CA LYS A 53 3.69 -15.32 -0.89
C LYS A 53 2.83 -14.22 -0.26
N ILE A 54 3.46 -13.12 0.20
CA ILE A 54 2.76 -11.97 0.76
C ILE A 54 1.89 -11.32 -0.31
N VAL A 55 2.43 -11.07 -1.52
CA VAL A 55 1.69 -10.50 -2.64
C VAL A 55 0.51 -11.40 -3.03
N LEU A 56 0.75 -12.71 -3.15
CA LEU A 56 -0.30 -13.66 -3.50
C LEU A 56 -1.42 -13.69 -2.45
N SER A 57 -1.07 -13.81 -1.17
CA SER A 57 -2.06 -13.88 -0.09
C SER A 57 -2.85 -12.57 0.05
N TYR A 58 -2.21 -11.41 -0.13
CA TYR A 58 -2.90 -10.13 -0.12
C TYR A 58 -3.81 -9.95 -1.34
N SER A 59 -3.39 -10.42 -2.51
CA SER A 59 -4.23 -10.41 -3.72
C SER A 59 -5.47 -11.30 -3.56
N LEU A 60 -5.33 -12.47 -2.96
CA LEU A 60 -6.46 -13.35 -2.63
C LEU A 60 -7.43 -12.69 -1.63
N TYR A 61 -6.88 -12.05 -0.59
CA TYR A 61 -7.67 -11.30 0.38
C TYR A 61 -8.47 -10.18 -0.32
N LEU A 62 -7.85 -9.38 -1.20
CA LEU A 62 -8.54 -8.35 -1.97
C LEU A 62 -9.61 -8.94 -2.91
N PHE A 63 -9.32 -10.04 -3.57
CA PHE A 63 -10.28 -10.72 -4.44
C PHE A 63 -11.54 -11.15 -3.69
N ILE A 64 -11.38 -11.75 -2.52
CA ILE A 64 -12.49 -12.13 -1.64
C ILE A 64 -13.31 -10.89 -1.25
N LEU A 65 -12.66 -9.80 -0.84
CA LEU A 65 -13.34 -8.57 -0.46
C LEU A 65 -14.14 -7.96 -1.62
N ILE A 66 -13.55 -7.91 -2.82
CA ILE A 66 -14.23 -7.39 -4.02
C ILE A 66 -15.45 -8.25 -4.32
N THR A 67 -15.31 -9.57 -4.26
CA THR A 67 -16.42 -10.50 -4.51
C THR A 67 -17.57 -10.29 -3.53
N VAL A 68 -17.25 -10.17 -2.23
CA VAL A 68 -18.24 -9.87 -1.18
C VAL A 68 -18.89 -8.51 -1.41
N TYR A 69 -18.09 -7.51 -1.78
CA TYR A 69 -18.60 -6.17 -2.07
C TYR A 69 -19.57 -6.19 -3.26
N LEU A 70 -19.19 -6.78 -4.37
CA LEU A 70 -20.03 -6.88 -5.58
C LEU A 70 -21.32 -7.67 -5.32
N TYR A 71 -21.26 -8.71 -4.49
CA TYR A 71 -22.43 -9.49 -4.11
C TYR A 71 -23.41 -8.67 -3.24
N LYS A 72 -22.88 -7.95 -2.24
CA LYS A 72 -23.67 -7.19 -1.26
C LYS A 72 -24.32 -5.94 -1.87
N TYR A 73 -23.59 -5.26 -2.77
CA TYR A 73 -23.95 -3.92 -3.27
C TYR A 73 -24.45 -3.91 -4.72
N LYS A 74 -25.00 -5.02 -5.19
CA LYS A 74 -25.57 -5.17 -6.55
C LYS A 74 -26.50 -4.02 -6.98
N ASN A 75 -27.17 -3.37 -6.01
CA ASN A 75 -28.21 -2.36 -6.23
C ASN A 75 -27.86 -0.93 -5.76
N LEU A 76 -26.63 -0.69 -5.29
CA LEU A 76 -26.27 0.63 -4.79
C LEU A 76 -25.79 1.57 -5.91
N ARG A 77 -26.55 2.65 -6.10
CA ARG A 77 -26.20 3.75 -6.99
C ARG A 77 -24.90 4.43 -6.49
N ASN A 78 -23.83 4.24 -7.27
CA ASN A 78 -22.58 5.01 -7.31
C ASN A 78 -22.11 5.73 -6.04
N PRO A 79 -21.46 5.03 -5.07
CA PRO A 79 -20.75 5.69 -3.97
C PRO A 79 -19.52 6.50 -4.48
N LEU A 80 -19.05 6.21 -5.69
CA LEU A 80 -17.92 6.89 -6.32
C LEU A 80 -18.18 8.34 -6.67
N LYS A 81 -19.44 8.72 -6.98
CA LYS A 81 -19.73 10.06 -7.51
C LYS A 81 -19.36 11.19 -6.53
N ASN A 82 -19.58 10.99 -5.25
CA ASN A 82 -19.30 12.00 -4.23
C ASN A 82 -17.78 12.09 -3.89
N ASN A 83 -17.02 11.06 -4.21
CA ASN A 83 -15.59 11.01 -3.91
C ASN A 83 -14.70 11.28 -5.12
N LEU A 84 -15.28 11.48 -6.32
CA LEU A 84 -14.53 11.68 -7.56
C LEU A 84 -13.63 12.93 -7.49
N PHE A 85 -14.06 13.98 -6.84
CA PHE A 85 -13.26 15.20 -6.69
C PHE A 85 -11.98 14.91 -5.87
N TYR A 86 -12.13 14.33 -4.69
CA TYR A 86 -10.99 13.97 -3.84
C TYR A 86 -10.07 12.94 -4.51
N LEU A 87 -10.64 11.97 -5.21
CA LEU A 87 -9.86 10.98 -5.95
C LEU A 87 -9.07 11.65 -7.09
N SER A 88 -9.69 12.52 -7.86
CA SER A 88 -9.00 13.25 -8.94
C SER A 88 -7.90 14.15 -8.41
N LEU A 89 -8.14 14.87 -7.33
CA LEU A 89 -7.14 15.71 -6.67
C LEU A 89 -5.95 14.86 -6.19
N LEU A 90 -6.20 13.74 -5.52
CA LEU A 90 -5.18 12.80 -5.06
C LEU A 90 -4.37 12.22 -6.23
N LEU A 91 -5.02 11.84 -7.31
CA LEU A 91 -4.35 11.29 -8.49
C LEU A 91 -3.48 12.33 -9.20
N ILE A 92 -3.99 13.56 -9.38
CA ILE A 92 -3.25 14.63 -10.04
C ILE A 92 -2.02 15.03 -9.21
N THR A 93 -2.21 15.27 -7.91
CA THR A 93 -1.09 15.63 -7.02
C THR A 93 -0.08 14.49 -6.89
N SER A 94 -0.53 13.24 -6.78
CA SER A 94 0.36 12.07 -6.78
C SER A 94 1.16 11.96 -8.09
N PHE A 95 0.53 12.26 -9.22
CA PHE A 95 1.19 12.22 -10.52
C PHE A 95 2.26 13.32 -10.64
N VAL A 96 1.96 14.55 -10.22
CA VAL A 96 2.94 15.65 -10.24
C VAL A 96 4.15 15.32 -9.38
N ILE A 97 3.94 14.84 -8.15
CA ILE A 97 5.04 14.45 -7.27
C ILE A 97 5.79 13.22 -7.82
N PHE A 98 5.07 12.31 -8.49
CA PHE A 98 5.71 11.17 -9.14
C PHE A 98 6.67 11.59 -10.25
N LEU A 99 6.33 12.59 -11.04
CA LEU A 99 7.23 13.13 -12.06
C LEU A 99 8.53 13.66 -11.42
N GLU A 100 8.42 14.32 -10.27
CA GLU A 100 9.58 14.79 -9.51
C GLU A 100 10.43 13.63 -9.00
N VAL A 101 9.80 12.61 -8.42
CA VAL A 101 10.49 11.38 -7.97
C VAL A 101 11.14 10.64 -9.12
N ALA A 102 10.49 10.59 -10.29
CA ALA A 102 11.04 9.93 -11.48
C ALA A 102 12.23 10.69 -12.08
N ASN A 103 12.23 12.03 -12.01
CA ASN A 103 13.33 12.85 -12.45
C ASN A 103 14.52 12.83 -11.47
N ASN A 104 14.23 12.74 -10.18
CA ASN A 104 15.23 12.74 -9.13
C ASN A 104 15.37 11.34 -8.51
N LEU A 105 16.08 10.45 -9.23
CA LEU A 105 16.27 9.06 -8.81
C LEU A 105 17.24 8.90 -7.64
N VAL A 106 17.94 9.97 -7.24
CA VAL A 106 18.87 9.94 -6.11
C VAL A 106 18.08 9.73 -4.82
N ILE A 107 18.41 8.68 -4.11
CA ILE A 107 17.88 8.39 -2.77
C ILE A 107 18.81 8.98 -1.72
N GLY A 108 18.24 9.44 -0.60
CA GLY A 108 19.01 9.98 0.53
C GLY A 108 20.03 8.97 1.09
N TRP A 109 21.02 9.47 1.78
CA TRP A 109 22.14 8.66 2.31
C TRP A 109 21.68 7.47 3.15
N ASP A 110 20.73 7.67 4.07
CA ASP A 110 20.18 6.59 4.90
C ASP A 110 19.48 5.52 4.08
N ALA A 111 18.74 5.95 3.04
CA ALA A 111 18.07 5.01 2.14
C ALA A 111 19.08 4.19 1.34
N GLN A 112 20.19 4.80 0.90
CA GLN A 112 21.27 4.10 0.19
C GLN A 112 22.01 3.12 1.10
N LYS A 113 22.22 3.47 2.39
CA LYS A 113 23.04 2.67 3.31
C LYS A 113 22.28 1.55 4.01
N PHE A 114 20.99 1.75 4.29
CA PHE A 114 20.24 0.84 5.15
C PHE A 114 18.97 0.28 4.51
N TRP A 115 18.14 1.14 3.91
CA TRP A 115 16.80 0.74 3.51
C TRP A 115 16.76 -0.01 2.19
N ILE A 116 17.56 0.40 1.20
CA ILE A 116 17.57 -0.23 -0.13
C ILE A 116 18.04 -1.69 -0.08
N TYR A 117 18.99 -2.03 0.78
CA TYR A 117 19.45 -3.42 0.94
C TYR A 117 18.35 -4.34 1.44
N LYS A 118 17.56 -3.86 2.41
CA LYS A 118 16.39 -4.61 2.91
C LYS A 118 15.29 -4.70 1.85
N THR A 119 15.06 -3.61 1.12
CA THR A 119 14.11 -3.56 0.01
C THR A 119 14.48 -4.58 -1.06
N LEU A 120 15.74 -4.61 -1.50
CA LEU A 120 16.25 -5.58 -2.48
C LEU A 120 16.18 -7.02 -1.94
N ASN A 121 16.49 -7.24 -0.67
CA ASN A 121 16.37 -8.56 -0.06
C ASN A 121 14.95 -9.11 -0.19
N PHE A 122 13.94 -8.33 0.17
CA PHE A 122 12.54 -8.73 0.02
C PHE A 122 12.13 -8.86 -1.45
N TYR A 123 12.53 -7.91 -2.31
CA TYR A 123 12.22 -7.94 -3.73
C TYR A 123 12.73 -9.21 -4.41
N ASN A 124 13.91 -9.67 -4.03
CA ASN A 124 14.53 -10.91 -4.51
C ASN A 124 13.90 -12.20 -3.92
N GLY A 125 12.84 -12.07 -3.14
CA GLY A 125 12.08 -13.21 -2.61
C GLY A 125 12.61 -13.78 -1.30
N ASN A 126 13.52 -13.07 -0.62
CA ASN A 126 13.98 -13.46 0.72
C ASN A 126 12.95 -13.04 1.79
N SER A 127 13.04 -13.65 2.97
CA SER A 127 12.17 -13.36 4.11
C SER A 127 12.91 -12.57 5.21
N ILE A 128 12.22 -12.31 6.32
CA ILE A 128 12.81 -11.58 7.45
C ILE A 128 14.00 -12.29 8.08
N THR A 129 14.08 -13.62 7.99
CA THR A 129 15.22 -14.39 8.53
C THR A 129 16.54 -14.06 7.85
N ASN A 130 16.50 -13.62 6.60
CA ASN A 130 17.69 -13.23 5.84
C ASN A 130 18.22 -11.85 6.21
N LEU A 131 17.46 -11.05 6.99
CA LEU A 131 17.87 -9.71 7.41
C LEU A 131 19.10 -9.72 8.30
N SER A 132 19.34 -10.81 9.06
CA SER A 132 20.52 -10.95 9.92
C SER A 132 21.85 -10.80 9.16
N ASN A 133 21.84 -11.08 7.87
CA ASN A 133 23.03 -11.01 7.00
C ASN A 133 23.24 -9.61 6.37
N LEU A 134 22.34 -8.66 6.64
CA LEU A 134 22.38 -7.33 6.05
C LEU A 134 22.97 -6.29 7.04
N PRO A 135 23.45 -5.15 6.52
CA PRO A 135 23.85 -4.04 7.36
C PRO A 135 22.71 -3.57 8.27
N ASN A 136 22.98 -3.41 9.56
CA ASN A 136 22.02 -2.94 10.57
C ASN A 136 20.69 -3.76 10.56
N PRO A 137 20.77 -5.07 10.84
CA PRO A 137 19.61 -5.96 10.79
C PRO A 137 18.50 -5.55 11.76
N TRP A 138 18.86 -4.93 12.90
CA TRP A 138 17.94 -4.46 13.95
C TRP A 138 17.10 -3.23 13.57
N TYR A 139 17.44 -2.53 12.49
CA TYR A 139 16.62 -1.40 12.05
C TYR A 139 15.25 -1.87 11.56
N PRO A 140 14.18 -1.08 11.78
CA PRO A 140 12.84 -1.43 11.33
C PRO A 140 12.81 -1.81 9.84
N TYR A 141 12.08 -2.84 9.47
CA TYR A 141 12.04 -3.34 8.09
C TYR A 141 10.69 -3.14 7.39
N LEU A 142 9.65 -2.78 8.13
CA LEU A 142 8.29 -2.69 7.59
C LEU A 142 8.19 -1.69 6.42
N GLY A 143 8.91 -0.58 6.52
CA GLY A 143 9.04 0.37 5.41
C GLY A 143 9.64 -0.31 4.17
N SER A 144 10.82 -0.91 4.29
CA SER A 144 11.48 -1.61 3.17
C SER A 144 10.62 -2.72 2.58
N LEU A 145 9.86 -3.45 3.40
CA LEU A 145 8.94 -4.48 2.94
C LEU A 145 7.77 -3.86 2.15
N SER A 146 7.19 -2.75 2.63
CA SER A 146 6.16 -2.00 1.91
C SER A 146 6.67 -1.46 0.58
N TRP A 147 7.88 -0.92 0.56
CA TRP A 147 8.56 -0.47 -0.64
C TRP A 147 8.69 -1.59 -1.67
N SER A 148 9.21 -2.75 -1.25
CA SER A 148 9.35 -3.92 -2.10
C SER A 148 8.01 -4.42 -2.62
N PHE A 149 6.98 -4.40 -1.77
CA PHE A 149 5.63 -4.82 -2.15
C PHE A 149 5.10 -3.97 -3.30
N PHE A 150 5.12 -2.64 -3.16
CA PHE A 150 4.61 -1.74 -4.20
C PHE A 150 5.48 -1.72 -5.45
N TRP A 151 6.77 -1.95 -5.32
CA TRP A 151 7.64 -2.19 -6.46
C TRP A 151 7.22 -3.46 -7.21
N LYS A 152 7.03 -4.59 -6.50
CA LYS A 152 6.70 -5.89 -7.08
C LYS A 152 5.34 -5.93 -7.79
N VAL A 153 4.35 -5.21 -7.27
CA VAL A 153 3.00 -5.16 -7.86
C VAL A 153 2.81 -4.04 -8.88
N SER A 154 3.84 -3.23 -9.12
CA SER A 154 3.79 -2.20 -10.15
C SER A 154 3.91 -2.82 -11.54
N PHE A 155 3.23 -2.23 -12.54
CA PHE A 155 3.38 -2.63 -13.93
C PHE A 155 4.74 -2.20 -14.53
N ILE A 156 5.42 -1.30 -13.85
CA ILE A 156 6.73 -0.76 -14.25
C ILE A 156 7.73 -1.35 -13.27
N GLU A 157 8.63 -2.18 -13.77
CA GLU A 157 9.67 -2.85 -12.96
C GLU A 157 10.80 -1.90 -12.52
N ASN A 158 10.43 -0.70 -12.09
CA ASN A 158 11.37 0.30 -11.61
C ASN A 158 11.21 0.51 -10.10
N GLU A 159 12.32 0.58 -9.39
CA GLU A 159 12.39 0.73 -7.95
C GLU A 159 11.58 1.93 -7.44
N TYR A 160 11.65 3.07 -8.13
CA TYR A 160 10.95 4.29 -7.73
C TYR A 160 9.42 4.16 -7.71
N SER A 161 8.86 3.17 -8.41
CA SER A 161 7.41 2.88 -8.33
C SER A 161 6.98 2.46 -6.91
N GLY A 162 7.86 1.81 -6.17
CA GLY A 162 7.62 1.48 -4.76
C GLY A 162 7.62 2.71 -3.84
N ARG A 163 8.34 3.77 -4.18
CA ARG A 163 8.37 5.03 -3.41
C ARG A 163 7.05 5.78 -3.45
N LEU A 164 6.23 5.56 -4.49
CA LEU A 164 4.90 6.17 -4.60
C LEU A 164 3.99 5.86 -3.41
N PHE A 165 4.19 4.75 -2.76
CA PHE A 165 3.45 4.42 -1.54
C PHE A 165 3.61 5.50 -0.47
N TYR A 166 4.82 5.98 -0.23
CA TYR A 166 5.09 7.01 0.77
C TYR A 166 4.53 8.37 0.38
N VAL A 167 4.67 8.73 -0.92
CA VAL A 167 4.05 9.94 -1.46
C VAL A 167 2.54 9.92 -1.24
N PHE A 168 1.93 8.78 -1.54
CA PHE A 168 0.50 8.61 -1.37
C PHE A 168 0.07 8.67 0.10
N LEU A 169 0.82 8.06 1.02
CA LEU A 169 0.57 8.16 2.46
C LEU A 169 0.64 9.62 2.94
N TYR A 170 1.67 10.34 2.52
CA TYR A 170 1.83 11.75 2.87
C TYR A 170 0.65 12.58 2.38
N LEU A 171 0.27 12.45 1.11
CA LEU A 171 -0.88 13.18 0.55
C LEU A 171 -2.19 12.80 1.24
N THR A 172 -2.39 11.52 1.56
CA THR A 172 -3.58 11.09 2.31
C THR A 172 -3.63 11.72 3.69
N SER A 173 -2.49 11.81 4.38
CA SER A 173 -2.42 12.44 5.71
C SER A 173 -2.69 13.94 5.69
N LEU A 174 -2.44 14.61 4.58
CA LEU A 174 -2.79 16.04 4.41
C LEU A 174 -4.28 16.27 4.17
N LEU A 175 -5.00 15.24 3.73
CA LEU A 175 -6.43 15.32 3.43
C LEU A 175 -7.32 14.83 4.58
N LEU A 176 -6.73 14.22 5.62
CA LEU A 176 -7.41 13.82 6.87
C LEU A 176 -7.68 15.01 7.76
#